data_d6c65c3c60be2d365c139fd61ed78c3f
#
_entry.id   d6c65c3c60be2d365c139fd61ed78c3f
#
_cell.length_a   1.000
_cell.length_b   1.000
_cell.length_c   1.000
_cell.angle_alpha   90.00
_cell.angle_beta   90.00
_cell.angle_gamma   90.00
#
_symmetry.space_group_name_H-M   'P 1'
#
loop_
_entity.id
_entity.type
_entity.pdbx_description
1 polymer ?
#
loop_
_entity_poly.entity_id
_entity_poly.type
_entity_poly.pdbx_seq_one_letter_code
_entity_poly.pdbx_strand_id
1 'polypeptide(L)'
;MFSHVVIGTNDLARAMSFYDAVMPTLGYSRQDTGDTYLGYGKPEDIGSGVNCLFVSKPFDDAPATPGNGTNVALLAASRQQVDRFHELGLISGGNCEGPPGLRDVHPHFYAAYLRDPCGNKLAVVCHKAVEGE
;
A
#
# COMPACT_ATOMS: atom_id res chain seq x y z
N MET A 1 -10.70 11.70 -6.84
CA MET A 1 -11.77 11.40 -5.91
C MET A 1 -11.28 11.35 -4.46
N PHE A 2 -10.27 10.60 -4.14
CA PHE A 2 -9.77 10.54 -2.77
C PHE A 2 -8.79 11.67 -2.47
N SER A 3 -8.92 12.28 -1.29
CA SER A 3 -7.92 13.19 -0.74
C SER A 3 -6.70 12.38 -0.31
N HIS A 4 -6.93 11.49 0.62
CA HIS A 4 -5.92 10.59 1.18
C HIS A 4 -6.63 9.37 1.77
N VAL A 5 -5.84 8.36 2.13
CA VAL A 5 -6.32 7.15 2.79
C VAL A 5 -5.57 7.02 4.11
N VAL A 6 -6.29 6.62 5.17
CA VAL A 6 -5.69 6.32 6.47
C VAL A 6 -5.98 4.85 6.79
N ILE A 7 -4.95 4.11 7.14
CA ILE A 7 -5.07 2.74 7.62
C ILE A 7 -4.45 2.61 9.00
N GLY A 8 -4.96 1.69 9.79
CA GLY A 8 -4.57 1.54 11.19
C GLY A 8 -3.39 0.62 11.42
N THR A 9 -2.64 0.87 12.48
CA THR A 9 -1.59 -0.03 12.95
C THR A 9 -1.55 -0.05 14.48
N ASN A 10 -1.14 -1.19 15.02
CA ASN A 10 -0.85 -1.35 16.45
C ASN A 10 0.66 -1.27 16.75
N ASP A 11 1.50 -1.20 15.70
CA ASP A 11 2.95 -1.19 15.83
C ASP A 11 3.54 -0.33 14.71
N LEU A 12 3.84 0.94 15.04
CA LEU A 12 4.38 1.89 14.05
C LEU A 12 5.75 1.46 13.53
N ALA A 13 6.58 0.85 14.35
CA ALA A 13 7.92 0.43 13.92
C ALA A 13 7.85 -0.67 12.86
N ARG A 14 6.96 -1.65 13.05
CA ARG A 14 6.73 -2.72 12.06
C ARG A 14 6.09 -2.18 10.79
N ALA A 15 5.11 -1.28 10.94
CA ALA A 15 4.49 -0.61 9.81
C ALA A 15 5.53 0.18 9.00
N MET A 16 6.40 0.92 9.68
CA MET A 16 7.46 1.69 9.04
C MET A 16 8.38 0.79 8.20
N SER A 17 8.82 -0.33 8.76
CA SER A 17 9.70 -1.27 8.04
C SER A 17 9.03 -1.81 6.77
N PHE A 18 7.72 -2.08 6.83
CA PHE A 18 6.96 -2.57 5.68
C PHE A 18 6.77 -1.47 4.63
N TYR A 19 6.18 -0.34 5.02
CA TYR A 19 5.82 0.72 4.06
C TYR A 19 7.02 1.46 3.50
N ASP A 20 8.11 1.62 4.26
CA ASP A 20 9.36 2.18 3.74
C ASP A 20 9.97 1.28 2.65
N ALA A 21 9.68 -0.03 2.68
CA ALA A 21 10.15 -0.96 1.66
C ALA A 21 9.26 -0.97 0.41
N VAL A 22 7.92 -0.96 0.56
CA VAL A 22 7.01 -1.18 -0.57
C VAL A 22 6.61 0.10 -1.29
N MET A 23 6.40 1.22 -0.58
CA MET A 23 5.92 2.44 -1.21
C MET A 23 6.88 3.04 -2.24
N PRO A 24 8.21 2.99 -2.05
CA PRO A 24 9.15 3.46 -3.08
C PRO A 24 9.05 2.71 -4.40
N THR A 25 8.59 1.47 -4.42
CA THR A 25 8.38 0.72 -5.67
C THR A 25 7.35 1.39 -6.58
N LEU A 26 6.44 2.17 -6.00
CA LEU A 26 5.41 2.92 -6.72
C LEU A 26 5.79 4.39 -6.92
N GLY A 27 6.97 4.80 -6.45
CA GLY A 27 7.42 6.19 -6.55
C GLY A 27 7.03 7.09 -5.39
N TYR A 28 6.59 6.51 -4.29
CA TYR A 28 6.23 7.24 -3.07
C TYR A 28 7.19 6.91 -1.95
N SER A 29 7.47 7.88 -1.09
CA SER A 29 8.33 7.67 0.07
C SER A 29 7.71 8.31 1.31
N ARG A 30 8.28 7.98 2.47
CA ARG A 30 7.81 8.58 3.71
C ARG A 30 8.23 10.04 3.74
N GLN A 31 7.24 10.95 3.80
CA GLN A 31 7.44 12.39 3.80
C GLN A 31 7.11 13.01 5.15
N ASP A 32 6.31 12.35 5.97
CA ASP A 32 5.84 12.87 7.24
C ASP A 32 5.86 11.77 8.30
N THR A 33 6.42 12.08 9.46
CA THR A 33 6.54 11.14 10.57
C THR A 33 6.16 11.84 11.86
N GLY A 34 5.08 11.37 12.49
CA GLY A 34 4.67 11.85 13.81
C GLY A 34 4.82 10.76 14.86
N ASP A 35 4.41 11.06 16.08
CA ASP A 35 4.48 10.11 17.19
C ASP A 35 3.50 8.94 17.02
N THR A 36 2.41 9.16 16.28
CA THR A 36 1.32 8.18 16.12
C THR A 36 1.03 7.83 14.68
N TYR A 37 1.74 8.40 13.70
CA TYR A 37 1.45 8.20 12.29
C TYR A 37 2.68 8.28 11.41
N LEU A 38 2.55 7.69 10.21
CA LEU A 38 3.51 7.76 9.11
C LEU A 38 2.76 8.24 7.86
N GLY A 39 3.31 9.19 7.13
CA GLY A 39 2.72 9.69 5.88
C GLY A 39 3.60 9.40 4.68
N TYR A 40 3.01 8.76 3.67
CA TYR A 40 3.68 8.38 2.41
C TYR A 40 3.08 9.15 1.26
N GLY A 41 3.93 9.72 0.42
CA GLY A 41 3.50 10.48 -0.73
C GLY A 41 4.70 10.97 -1.53
N LYS A 42 4.43 11.88 -2.46
CA LYS A 42 5.49 12.62 -3.15
C LYS A 42 5.76 13.91 -2.40
N PRO A 43 6.99 14.46 -2.46
CA PRO A 43 7.31 15.72 -1.77
C PRO A 43 6.36 16.87 -2.11
N GLU A 44 5.94 16.95 -3.36
CA GLU A 44 5.01 17.98 -3.84
C GLU A 44 3.59 17.83 -3.32
N ASP A 45 3.19 16.64 -2.89
CA ASP A 45 1.82 16.34 -2.45
C ASP A 45 1.66 16.41 -0.94
N ILE A 46 2.71 16.08 -0.17
CA ILE A 46 2.58 15.91 1.28
C ILE A 46 2.18 17.20 2.00
N GLY A 47 2.63 18.34 1.49
CA GLY A 47 2.30 19.63 2.09
C GLY A 47 0.82 19.99 1.98
N SER A 48 0.13 19.48 0.98
CA SER A 48 -1.31 19.64 0.79
C SER A 48 -2.13 18.51 1.40
N GLY A 49 -1.49 17.38 1.71
CA GLY A 49 -2.16 16.16 2.19
C GLY A 49 -2.91 15.39 1.11
N VAL A 50 -2.76 15.79 -0.16
CA VAL A 50 -3.44 15.13 -1.29
C VAL A 50 -2.60 13.96 -1.80
N ASN A 51 -3.26 12.89 -2.24
CA ASN A 51 -2.63 11.71 -2.82
C ASN A 51 -1.61 11.07 -1.88
N CYS A 52 -2.00 10.94 -0.61
CA CYS A 52 -1.14 10.41 0.44
C CYS A 52 -1.77 9.19 1.08
N LEU A 53 -0.93 8.29 1.56
CA LEU A 53 -1.30 7.17 2.42
C LEU A 53 -0.73 7.43 3.81
N PHE A 54 -1.61 7.47 4.80
CA PHE A 54 -1.20 7.57 6.19
C PHE A 54 -1.42 6.23 6.89
N VAL A 55 -0.44 5.83 7.67
CA VAL A 55 -0.52 4.66 8.55
C VAL A 55 -0.46 5.19 9.97
N SER A 56 -1.49 4.94 10.76
CA SER A 56 -1.67 5.65 12.02
C SER A 56 -2.21 4.72 13.11
N LYS A 57 -1.86 5.04 14.35
CA LYS A 57 -2.61 4.50 15.48
C LYS A 57 -4.03 5.05 15.41
N PRO A 58 -5.06 4.25 15.82
CA PRO A 58 -6.44 4.73 15.81
C PRO A 58 -6.64 5.98 16.67
N PHE A 59 -7.51 6.86 16.20
CA PHE A 59 -7.79 8.14 16.87
C PHE A 59 -8.38 7.96 18.27
N ASP A 60 -9.11 6.86 18.51
CA ASP A 60 -9.76 6.58 19.79
C ASP A 60 -8.87 5.82 20.77
N ASP A 61 -7.59 5.61 20.45
CA ASP A 61 -6.62 4.85 21.23
C ASP A 61 -6.96 3.37 21.43
N ALA A 62 -8.05 2.89 20.83
CA ALA A 62 -8.37 1.46 20.82
C ALA A 62 -7.45 0.72 19.84
N PRO A 63 -7.33 -0.62 19.98
CA PRO A 63 -6.53 -1.38 19.01
C PRO A 63 -7.06 -1.25 17.59
N ALA A 64 -6.13 -1.12 16.62
CA ALA A 64 -6.47 -1.14 15.21
C ALA A 64 -6.95 -2.54 14.80
N THR A 65 -7.94 -2.57 13.90
CA THR A 65 -8.38 -3.80 13.23
C THR A 65 -8.25 -3.60 11.72
N PRO A 66 -8.03 -4.69 10.95
CA PRO A 66 -7.93 -4.57 9.49
C PRO A 66 -9.26 -4.21 8.81
N GLY A 67 -10.40 -4.43 9.49
CA GLY A 67 -11.71 -4.23 8.90
C GLY A 67 -12.03 -5.30 7.86
N ASN A 68 -12.84 -6.28 8.21
CA ASN A 68 -13.22 -7.35 7.28
C ASN A 68 -13.97 -6.76 6.08
N GLY A 69 -13.49 -7.04 4.88
CA GLY A 69 -14.05 -6.49 3.65
C GLY A 69 -13.33 -5.25 3.12
N THR A 70 -12.44 -4.64 3.92
CA THR A 70 -11.67 -3.48 3.48
C THR A 70 -10.48 -3.93 2.62
N ASN A 71 -10.27 -3.25 1.49
CA ASN A 71 -9.14 -3.46 0.61
C ASN A 71 -8.71 -2.11 0.04
N VAL A 72 -7.46 -1.74 0.24
CA VAL A 72 -6.89 -0.52 -0.35
C VAL A 72 -6.07 -0.93 -1.57
N ALA A 73 -6.50 -0.50 -2.75
CA ALA A 73 -5.84 -0.82 -4.00
C ALA A 73 -4.98 0.35 -4.46
N LEU A 74 -3.69 0.12 -4.57
CA LEU A 74 -2.69 1.10 -4.98
C LEU A 74 -2.38 0.94 -6.46
N LEU A 75 -2.25 2.05 -7.15
CA LEU A 75 -1.99 2.06 -8.59
C LEU A 75 -0.50 1.89 -8.86
N ALA A 76 -0.16 0.91 -9.68
CA ALA A 76 1.19 0.72 -10.22
C ALA A 76 1.26 1.18 -11.67
N ALA A 77 2.41 1.73 -12.06
CA ALA A 77 2.64 2.19 -13.43
C ALA A 77 3.05 1.05 -14.38
N SER A 78 3.50 -0.09 -13.82
CA SER A 78 3.96 -1.23 -14.62
C SER A 78 3.72 -2.53 -13.85
N ARG A 79 3.74 -3.65 -14.58
CA ARG A 79 3.66 -4.99 -13.96
C ARG A 79 4.89 -5.27 -13.10
N GLN A 80 6.06 -4.76 -13.47
CA GLN A 80 7.28 -4.88 -12.67
C GLN A 80 7.14 -4.22 -11.31
N GLN A 81 6.45 -3.09 -11.23
CA GLN A 81 6.16 -2.45 -9.94
C GLN A 81 5.27 -3.33 -9.06
N VAL A 82 4.26 -3.98 -9.66
CA VAL A 82 3.39 -4.93 -8.94
C VAL A 82 4.22 -6.08 -8.38
N ASP A 83 5.06 -6.70 -9.22
CA ASP A 83 5.92 -7.82 -8.81
C ASP A 83 6.84 -7.41 -7.66
N ARG A 84 7.47 -6.25 -7.79
CA ARG A 84 8.44 -5.75 -6.81
C ARG A 84 7.79 -5.38 -5.48
N PHE A 85 6.63 -4.74 -5.54
CA PHE A 85 5.84 -4.40 -4.34
C PHE A 85 5.52 -5.67 -3.54
N HIS A 86 5.01 -6.69 -4.22
CA HIS A 86 4.66 -7.96 -3.59
C HIS A 86 5.88 -8.65 -2.99
N GLU A 87 6.97 -8.76 -3.75
CA GLU A 87 8.22 -9.38 -3.29
C GLU A 87 8.75 -8.71 -2.01
N LEU A 88 8.89 -7.38 -2.05
CA LEU A 88 9.40 -6.64 -0.89
C LEU A 88 8.43 -6.65 0.27
N GLY A 89 7.14 -6.68 0.00
CA GLY A 89 6.12 -6.78 1.05
C GLY A 89 6.23 -8.08 1.84
N LEU A 90 6.45 -9.20 1.16
CA LEU A 90 6.62 -10.49 1.83
C LEU A 90 7.92 -10.53 2.64
N ILE A 91 9.00 -9.97 2.12
CA ILE A 91 10.29 -9.89 2.83
C ILE A 91 10.17 -9.01 4.07
N SER A 92 9.32 -7.99 4.03
CA SER A 92 9.24 -6.95 5.06
C SER A 92 8.11 -7.17 6.07
N GLY A 93 7.61 -8.39 6.20
CA GLY A 93 6.66 -8.77 7.24
C GLY A 93 5.22 -8.92 6.80
N GLY A 94 4.93 -8.76 5.52
CA GLY A 94 3.59 -9.00 4.97
C GLY A 94 3.32 -10.46 4.67
N ASN A 95 2.06 -10.77 4.39
CA ASN A 95 1.61 -12.10 4.00
C ASN A 95 0.90 -12.05 2.65
N CYS A 96 1.12 -13.06 1.81
CA CYS A 96 0.49 -13.15 0.49
C CYS A 96 -0.99 -13.47 0.60
N GLU A 97 -1.81 -12.70 -0.13
CA GLU A 97 -3.24 -12.97 -0.34
C GLU A 97 -3.56 -13.24 -1.81
N GLY A 98 -2.57 -13.19 -2.68
CA GLY A 98 -2.67 -13.49 -4.09
C GLY A 98 -1.40 -13.03 -4.82
N PRO A 99 -0.62 -13.97 -5.42
CA PRO A 99 0.62 -13.61 -6.10
C PRO A 99 0.36 -12.76 -7.35
N PRO A 100 1.38 -12.03 -7.84
CA PRO A 100 1.23 -11.22 -9.04
C PRO A 100 0.73 -12.00 -10.24
N GLY A 101 -0.23 -11.46 -10.96
CA GLY A 101 -0.78 -12.07 -12.15
C GLY A 101 -2.01 -11.35 -12.66
N LEU A 102 -2.46 -11.75 -13.85
CA LEU A 102 -3.70 -11.26 -14.42
C LEU A 102 -4.91 -11.76 -13.63
N ARG A 103 -5.90 -10.91 -13.50
CA ARG A 103 -7.17 -11.22 -12.85
C ARG A 103 -8.32 -11.00 -13.83
N ASP A 104 -9.42 -11.69 -13.60
CA ASP A 104 -10.60 -11.68 -14.48
C ASP A 104 -11.51 -10.48 -14.17
N VAL A 105 -10.94 -9.26 -14.26
CA VAL A 105 -11.65 -8.00 -14.10
C VAL A 105 -11.74 -7.30 -15.45
N HIS A 106 -10.61 -7.15 -16.11
CA HIS A 106 -10.50 -6.73 -17.51
C HIS A 106 -9.18 -7.30 -18.08
N PRO A 107 -8.95 -7.26 -19.41
CA PRO A 107 -7.83 -7.98 -20.02
C PRO A 107 -6.44 -7.61 -19.51
N HIS A 108 -6.27 -6.41 -18.95
CA HIS A 108 -4.96 -5.91 -18.51
C HIS A 108 -4.88 -5.67 -17.00
N PHE A 109 -5.80 -6.25 -16.26
CA PHE A 109 -5.82 -6.12 -14.80
C PHE A 109 -4.79 -7.06 -14.19
N TYR A 110 -3.58 -6.52 -13.97
CA TYR A 110 -2.46 -7.24 -13.38
C TYR A 110 -2.29 -6.81 -11.94
N ALA A 111 -2.48 -7.72 -11.00
CA ALA A 111 -2.55 -7.38 -9.59
C ALA A 111 -1.85 -8.39 -8.70
N ALA A 112 -1.47 -7.93 -7.51
CA ALA A 112 -1.09 -8.77 -6.39
C ALA A 112 -1.85 -8.29 -5.15
N TYR A 113 -2.06 -9.21 -4.23
CA TYR A 113 -2.76 -8.94 -2.95
C TYR A 113 -1.90 -9.42 -1.80
N LEU A 114 -1.82 -8.62 -0.74
CA LEU A 114 -1.09 -9.00 0.45
C LEU A 114 -1.67 -8.31 1.69
N ARG A 115 -1.32 -8.85 2.84
CA ARG A 115 -1.62 -8.23 4.14
C ARG A 115 -0.36 -7.53 4.64
N ASP A 116 -0.53 -6.31 5.19
CA ASP A 116 0.56 -5.67 5.90
C ASP A 116 0.78 -6.33 7.28
N PRO A 117 1.79 -5.92 8.06
CA PRO A 117 2.06 -6.56 9.36
C PRO A 117 0.92 -6.48 10.37
N CYS A 118 -0.01 -5.53 10.22
CA CYS A 118 -1.19 -5.40 11.08
C CYS A 118 -2.42 -6.14 10.52
N GLY A 119 -2.29 -6.75 9.35
CA GLY A 119 -3.36 -7.49 8.70
C GLY A 119 -4.20 -6.68 7.73
N ASN A 120 -3.88 -5.42 7.47
CA ASN A 120 -4.59 -4.62 6.46
C ASN A 120 -4.40 -5.21 5.08
N LYS A 121 -5.49 -5.40 4.34
CA LYS A 121 -5.44 -5.94 2.99
C LYS A 121 -5.11 -4.83 2.00
N LEU A 122 -4.05 -5.06 1.23
CA LEU A 122 -3.62 -4.20 0.15
C LEU A 122 -3.72 -4.94 -1.18
N ALA A 123 -4.12 -4.21 -2.22
CA ALA A 123 -3.92 -4.61 -3.59
C ALA A 123 -2.94 -3.65 -4.24
N VAL A 124 -2.14 -4.15 -5.17
CA VAL A 124 -1.33 -3.32 -6.03
C VAL A 124 -1.65 -3.73 -7.47
N VAL A 125 -2.03 -2.76 -8.30
CA VAL A 125 -2.70 -3.03 -9.58
C VAL A 125 -2.10 -2.18 -10.69
N CYS A 126 -1.73 -2.84 -11.79
CA CYS A 126 -1.40 -2.20 -13.05
C CYS A 126 -2.51 -2.48 -14.06
N HIS A 127 -3.03 -1.43 -14.69
CA HIS A 127 -4.11 -1.52 -15.67
C HIS A 127 -3.61 -1.45 -17.13
N LYS A 128 -2.31 -1.37 -17.33
CA LYS A 128 -1.73 -1.17 -18.65
C LYS A 128 -1.44 -2.49 -19.35
N ALA A 129 -1.77 -2.53 -20.64
CA ALA A 129 -1.33 -3.62 -21.50
C ALA A 129 0.19 -3.62 -21.61
N VAL A 130 0.78 -4.79 -21.84
CA VAL A 130 2.18 -4.90 -22.26
C VAL A 130 2.22 -5.00 -23.79
N GLU A 131 3.37 -4.66 -24.36
CA GLU A 131 3.57 -4.73 -25.82
C GLU A 131 3.30 -6.16 -26.33
N GLY A 132 2.50 -6.26 -27.38
CA GLY A 132 2.15 -7.55 -27.98
C GLY A 132 0.98 -8.27 -27.32
N GLU A 133 0.37 -7.66 -26.35
CA GLU A 133 -0.77 -8.27 -25.61
C GLU A 133 -2.13 -7.90 -26.24
#